data_5c7ae51b78ddff6c7e1294ab194df68f
#
_entry.id   5c7ae51b78ddff6c7e1294ab194df68f
#
_cell.length_a   1.000
_cell.length_b   1.000
_cell.length_c   1.000
_cell.angle_alpha   90.00
_cell.angle_beta   90.00
_cell.angle_gamma   90.00
#
_symmetry.space_group_name_H-M   'P 1'
#
loop_
_entity.id
_entity.type
_entity.pdbx_description
1 polymer ?
#
loop_
_entity_poly.entity_id
_entity_poly.type
_entity_poly.pdbx_seq_one_letter_code
_entity_poly.pdbx_strand_id
1 'polypeptide(L)'
;GTASRETEQMAVEMIRKLGGGVSYMIVNEAGASVYSASKLAAEEFPDYDVNLRSAVSIARRLQDPLAELVKIDPKSIGVGQYQHDMPQARLDETLGGVVEDCVNAVGVDLNTASAPLLAYVAGLNNTTAKNIVKYREENGAFATRKGVLKVPKLGPKAFEQCAGFLRVPESKNVLDHTGVHPESYEAAQKLLELCGYTLKDVGAGNIADLDQRVQAYGREKAAQDCSVGLPTLDDIVKELLKPGRDPRDELPKP
;
A
#
# COMPACT_ATOMS: atom_id res chain seq x y z
N GLY A 1 -19.03 16.10 15.96
CA GLY A 1 -19.71 16.74 17.10
C GLY A 1 -19.53 18.24 17.11
N THR A 2 -20.07 18.94 18.13
CA THR A 2 -19.99 20.42 18.21
C THR A 2 -18.54 20.89 18.28
N ALA A 3 -17.72 20.25 19.11
CA ALA A 3 -16.31 20.56 19.27
C ALA A 3 -15.51 20.41 17.98
N SER A 4 -15.86 19.46 17.10
CA SER A 4 -15.21 19.29 15.80
C SER A 4 -15.43 20.50 14.89
N ARG A 5 -16.64 21.06 14.89
CA ARG A 5 -16.98 22.24 14.09
C ARG A 5 -16.28 23.49 14.58
N GLU A 6 -16.20 23.67 15.90
CA GLU A 6 -15.49 24.79 16.52
C GLU A 6 -13.99 24.72 16.22
N THR A 7 -13.39 23.52 16.29
CA THR A 7 -11.98 23.29 15.95
C THR A 7 -11.72 23.57 14.46
N GLU A 8 -12.62 23.13 13.59
CA GLU A 8 -12.53 23.41 12.16
C GLU A 8 -12.57 24.90 11.87
N GLN A 9 -13.53 25.63 12.46
CA GLN A 9 -13.63 27.09 12.30
C GLN A 9 -12.37 27.80 12.76
N MET A 10 -11.84 27.43 13.94
CA MET A 10 -10.58 27.98 14.43
C MET A 10 -9.42 27.73 13.48
N ALA A 11 -9.28 26.48 12.96
CA ALA A 11 -8.23 26.13 12.01
C ALA A 11 -8.36 26.97 10.72
N VAL A 12 -9.57 27.10 10.17
CA VAL A 12 -9.83 27.91 8.96
C VAL A 12 -9.46 29.37 9.18
N GLU A 13 -9.80 29.94 10.32
CA GLU A 13 -9.45 31.33 10.65
C GLU A 13 -7.94 31.52 10.78
N MET A 14 -7.23 30.55 11.39
CA MET A 14 -5.77 30.57 11.48
C MET A 14 -5.11 30.49 10.10
N ILE A 15 -5.58 29.59 9.24
CA ILE A 15 -5.07 29.42 7.87
C ILE A 15 -5.28 30.70 7.06
N ARG A 16 -6.44 31.35 7.18
CA ARG A 16 -6.72 32.65 6.53
C ARG A 16 -5.75 33.75 6.98
N LYS A 17 -5.42 33.78 8.28
CA LYS A 17 -4.44 34.74 8.83
C LYS A 17 -3.03 34.50 8.33
N LEU A 18 -2.67 33.24 7.98
CA LEU A 18 -1.37 32.88 7.41
C LEU A 18 -1.22 33.30 5.92
N GLY A 19 -2.29 33.72 5.27
CA GLY A 19 -2.23 34.25 3.90
C GLY A 19 -2.18 33.17 2.80
N GLY A 20 -2.52 31.94 3.10
CA GLY A 20 -2.55 30.81 2.15
C GLY A 20 -1.32 29.88 2.26
N GLY A 21 -1.26 28.88 1.37
CA GLY A 21 -0.16 27.90 1.35
C GLY A 21 -0.32 26.71 2.33
N VAL A 22 -1.38 26.72 3.15
CA VAL A 22 -1.74 25.61 4.06
C VAL A 22 -3.17 25.21 3.76
N SER A 23 -3.38 23.92 3.55
CA SER A 23 -4.71 23.30 3.39
C SER A 23 -5.08 22.52 4.66
N TYR A 24 -6.36 22.27 4.85
CA TYR A 24 -6.85 21.41 5.91
C TYR A 24 -7.81 20.34 5.39
N MET A 25 -7.93 19.26 6.13
CA MET A 25 -8.88 18.20 5.82
C MET A 25 -9.49 17.65 7.11
N ILE A 26 -10.77 17.31 7.04
CA ILE A 26 -11.45 16.59 8.12
C ILE A 26 -11.18 15.09 7.95
N VAL A 27 -10.57 14.48 8.95
CA VAL A 27 -10.25 13.06 8.98
C VAL A 27 -11.16 12.34 9.98
N ASN A 28 -11.70 11.18 9.57
CA ASN A 28 -12.51 10.35 10.44
C ASN A 28 -11.65 9.79 11.59
N GLU A 29 -12.11 9.95 12.83
CA GLU A 29 -11.41 9.49 14.04
C GLU A 29 -11.85 8.09 14.53
N ALA A 30 -12.75 7.40 13.82
CA ALA A 30 -13.27 6.11 14.26
C ALA A 30 -12.12 5.14 14.60
N GLY A 31 -12.21 4.50 15.76
CA GLY A 31 -11.20 3.55 16.25
C GLY A 31 -9.88 4.16 16.75
N ALA A 32 -9.66 5.49 16.66
CA ALA A 32 -8.41 6.09 17.10
C ALA A 32 -8.18 5.91 18.62
N SER A 33 -9.21 5.91 19.43
CA SER A 33 -9.13 5.61 20.87
C SER A 33 -8.74 4.15 21.14
N VAL A 34 -9.21 3.23 20.31
CA VAL A 34 -8.82 1.81 20.42
C VAL A 34 -7.33 1.63 20.12
N TYR A 35 -6.84 2.24 19.05
CA TYR A 35 -5.43 2.24 18.72
C TYR A 35 -4.58 2.85 19.83
N SER A 36 -4.93 4.07 20.31
CA SER A 36 -4.12 4.81 21.28
C SER A 36 -3.94 4.08 22.62
N ALA A 37 -4.92 3.28 23.01
CA ALA A 37 -4.87 2.42 24.19
C ALA A 37 -4.18 1.06 23.94
N SER A 38 -3.83 0.73 22.71
CA SER A 38 -3.24 -0.56 22.36
C SER A 38 -1.78 -0.67 22.79
N LYS A 39 -1.32 -1.92 22.92
CA LYS A 39 0.10 -2.22 23.14
C LYS A 39 0.96 -1.72 22.00
N LEU A 40 0.48 -1.84 20.76
CA LEU A 40 1.18 -1.36 19.56
C LEU A 40 1.44 0.15 19.65
N ALA A 41 0.44 0.94 20.01
CA ALA A 41 0.61 2.39 20.17
C ALA A 41 1.59 2.76 21.29
N ALA A 42 1.62 1.97 22.36
CA ALA A 42 2.58 2.15 23.44
C ALA A 42 4.01 1.81 22.99
N GLU A 43 4.19 0.82 22.13
CA GLU A 43 5.48 0.46 21.53
C GLU A 43 5.95 1.51 20.51
N GLU A 44 5.04 2.05 19.68
CA GLU A 44 5.37 3.08 18.67
C GLU A 44 5.68 4.45 19.31
N PHE A 45 4.98 4.80 20.39
CA PHE A 45 5.09 6.10 21.06
C PHE A 45 5.12 5.95 22.59
N PRO A 46 6.21 5.42 23.14
CA PRO A 46 6.31 5.15 24.58
C PRO A 46 6.17 6.44 25.43
N ASP A 47 6.66 7.56 24.93
CA ASP A 47 6.70 8.84 25.65
C ASP A 47 5.42 9.69 25.48
N TYR A 48 4.47 9.26 24.66
CA TYR A 48 3.23 9.98 24.40
C TYR A 48 2.08 9.41 25.23
N ASP A 49 1.23 10.29 25.70
CA ASP A 49 -0.06 9.89 26.29
C ASP A 49 -1.04 9.40 25.21
N VAL A 50 -2.17 8.86 25.65
CA VAL A 50 -3.19 8.30 24.76
C VAL A 50 -3.80 9.34 23.81
N ASN A 51 -3.88 10.61 24.22
CA ASN A 51 -4.44 11.67 23.40
C ASN A 51 -3.48 12.04 22.27
N LEU A 52 -2.19 12.18 22.56
CA LEU A 52 -1.16 12.45 21.57
C LEU A 52 -1.02 11.27 20.58
N ARG A 53 -1.06 10.02 21.07
CA ARG A 53 -1.05 8.82 20.19
C ARG A 53 -2.25 8.83 19.24
N SER A 54 -3.44 9.17 19.75
CA SER A 54 -4.66 9.29 18.94
C SER A 54 -4.52 10.40 17.88
N ALA A 55 -4.03 11.57 18.26
CA ALA A 55 -3.82 12.69 17.34
C ALA A 55 -2.84 12.36 16.22
N VAL A 56 -1.71 11.69 16.55
CA VAL A 56 -0.74 11.23 15.54
C VAL A 56 -1.37 10.23 14.58
N SER A 57 -2.16 9.26 15.09
CA SER A 57 -2.84 8.27 14.25
C SER A 57 -3.82 8.93 13.28
N ILE A 58 -4.63 9.88 13.75
CA ILE A 58 -5.58 10.63 12.92
C ILE A 58 -4.84 11.41 11.83
N ALA A 59 -3.73 12.09 12.17
CA ALA A 59 -2.93 12.83 11.21
C ALA A 59 -2.30 11.91 10.14
N ARG A 60 -1.79 10.75 10.54
CA ARG A 60 -1.21 9.75 9.64
C ARG A 60 -2.23 9.13 8.69
N ARG A 61 -3.51 9.08 9.03
CA ARG A 61 -4.57 8.62 8.11
C ARG A 61 -4.68 9.49 6.87
N LEU A 62 -4.30 10.76 6.96
CA LEU A 62 -4.23 11.64 5.80
C LEU A 62 -3.03 11.30 4.90
N GLN A 63 -1.94 10.83 5.48
CA GLN A 63 -0.74 10.44 4.73
C GLN A 63 -0.90 9.07 4.07
N ASP A 64 -1.33 8.09 4.86
CA ASP A 64 -1.59 6.71 4.41
C ASP A 64 -2.70 6.10 5.27
N PRO A 65 -3.98 6.18 4.81
CA PRO A 65 -5.11 5.67 5.57
C PRO A 65 -5.03 4.17 5.82
N LEU A 66 -4.55 3.39 4.85
CA LEU A 66 -4.50 1.94 4.97
C LEU A 66 -3.46 1.50 6.01
N ALA A 67 -2.27 2.12 6.00
CA ALA A 67 -1.22 1.82 6.96
C ALA A 67 -1.63 2.08 8.42
N GLU A 68 -2.51 3.04 8.66
CA GLU A 68 -3.02 3.31 10.01
C GLU A 68 -4.23 2.43 10.37
N LEU A 69 -5.19 2.28 9.45
CA LEU A 69 -6.42 1.55 9.72
C LEU A 69 -6.20 0.05 9.97
N VAL A 70 -5.20 -0.56 9.37
CA VAL A 70 -4.84 -1.97 9.61
C VAL A 70 -4.37 -2.24 11.04
N LYS A 71 -4.02 -1.21 11.81
CA LYS A 71 -3.64 -1.31 13.23
C LYS A 71 -4.84 -1.50 14.16
N ILE A 72 -6.05 -1.35 13.64
CA ILE A 72 -7.31 -1.37 14.39
C ILE A 72 -8.12 -2.57 13.92
N ASP A 73 -8.66 -3.35 14.87
CA ASP A 73 -9.62 -4.40 14.54
C ASP A 73 -10.85 -3.77 13.86
N PRO A 74 -11.21 -4.21 12.63
CA PRO A 74 -12.35 -3.68 11.90
C PRO A 74 -13.67 -3.72 12.70
N LYS A 75 -13.84 -4.71 13.57
CA LYS A 75 -15.03 -4.82 14.46
C LYS A 75 -15.14 -3.65 15.44
N SER A 76 -14.00 -3.07 15.84
CA SER A 76 -13.97 -1.91 16.76
C SER A 76 -14.43 -0.61 16.09
N ILE A 77 -14.41 -0.55 14.76
CA ILE A 77 -14.92 0.59 13.99
C ILE A 77 -16.43 0.45 13.73
N GLY A 78 -16.92 -0.79 13.73
CA GLY A 78 -18.29 -1.14 13.39
C GLY A 78 -18.46 -1.46 11.91
N VAL A 79 -18.78 -2.71 11.60
CA VAL A 79 -18.92 -3.21 10.22
C VAL A 79 -20.38 -3.43 9.82
N GLY A 80 -21.30 -3.44 10.80
CA GLY A 80 -22.73 -3.60 10.51
C GLY A 80 -23.57 -3.63 11.79
N GLN A 81 -24.85 -3.33 11.63
CA GLN A 81 -25.81 -3.28 12.73
C GLN A 81 -25.92 -4.60 13.49
N TYR A 82 -25.80 -5.73 12.78
CA TYR A 82 -25.96 -7.08 13.33
C TYR A 82 -24.64 -7.83 13.53
N GLN A 83 -23.51 -7.13 13.63
CA GLN A 83 -22.20 -7.79 13.77
C GLN A 83 -22.11 -8.70 15.01
N HIS A 84 -22.84 -8.36 16.10
CA HIS A 84 -22.84 -9.13 17.34
C HIS A 84 -23.68 -10.43 17.26
N ASP A 85 -24.59 -10.49 16.28
CA ASP A 85 -25.46 -11.65 16.05
C ASP A 85 -24.81 -12.68 15.11
N MET A 86 -23.68 -12.33 14.52
CA MET A 86 -22.93 -13.20 13.61
C MET A 86 -21.93 -14.09 14.37
N PRO A 87 -21.61 -15.30 13.85
CA PRO A 87 -20.51 -16.11 14.38
C PRO A 87 -19.19 -15.34 14.30
N GLN A 88 -18.62 -14.98 15.46
CA GLN A 88 -17.48 -14.08 15.55
C GLN A 88 -16.24 -14.60 14.82
N ALA A 89 -15.94 -15.89 14.93
CA ALA A 89 -14.79 -16.48 14.22
C ALA A 89 -14.88 -16.32 12.69
N ARG A 90 -16.09 -16.52 12.12
CA ARG A 90 -16.33 -16.35 10.69
C ARG A 90 -16.26 -14.86 10.28
N LEU A 91 -16.75 -13.98 11.14
CA LEU A 91 -16.65 -12.53 10.90
C LEU A 91 -15.17 -12.09 10.87
N ASP A 92 -14.36 -12.55 11.83
CA ASP A 92 -12.93 -12.26 11.89
C ASP A 92 -12.19 -12.75 10.64
N GLU A 93 -12.44 -14.00 10.24
CA GLU A 93 -11.84 -14.58 9.04
C GLU A 93 -12.21 -13.79 7.77
N THR A 94 -13.49 -13.45 7.62
CA THR A 94 -13.98 -12.71 6.45
C THR A 94 -13.41 -11.29 6.41
N LEU A 95 -13.41 -10.57 7.53
CA LEU A 95 -12.86 -9.22 7.62
C LEU A 95 -11.35 -9.21 7.40
N GLY A 96 -10.64 -10.20 7.97
CA GLY A 96 -9.22 -10.40 7.73
C GLY A 96 -8.91 -10.58 6.24
N GLY A 97 -9.68 -11.42 5.54
CA GLY A 97 -9.56 -11.62 4.10
C GLY A 97 -9.80 -10.33 3.30
N VAL A 98 -10.82 -9.56 3.65
CA VAL A 98 -11.09 -8.25 2.98
C VAL A 98 -9.93 -7.28 3.17
N VAL A 99 -9.38 -7.19 4.38
CA VAL A 99 -8.22 -6.32 4.64
C VAL A 99 -7.00 -6.79 3.84
N GLU A 100 -6.74 -8.09 3.82
CA GLU A 100 -5.65 -8.68 3.03
C GLU A 100 -5.80 -8.37 1.53
N ASP A 101 -6.99 -8.58 0.98
CA ASP A 101 -7.29 -8.26 -0.43
C ASP A 101 -7.06 -6.78 -0.74
N CYS A 102 -7.51 -5.88 0.14
CA CYS A 102 -7.30 -4.43 -0.02
C CYS A 102 -5.81 -4.07 0.01
N VAL A 103 -5.06 -4.60 0.97
CA VAL A 103 -3.62 -4.33 1.11
C VAL A 103 -2.86 -4.82 -0.13
N ASN A 104 -3.13 -6.04 -0.57
CA ASN A 104 -2.44 -6.62 -1.73
C ASN A 104 -2.86 -5.94 -3.05
N ALA A 105 -4.11 -5.50 -3.18
CA ALA A 105 -4.56 -4.75 -4.36
C ALA A 105 -3.88 -3.39 -4.52
N VAL A 106 -3.64 -2.68 -3.42
CA VAL A 106 -2.93 -1.38 -3.41
C VAL A 106 -1.43 -1.57 -3.57
N GLY A 107 -0.87 -2.62 -2.99
CA GLY A 107 0.56 -2.80 -2.82
C GLY A 107 1.11 -2.02 -1.62
N VAL A 108 2.28 -2.40 -1.16
CA VAL A 108 2.87 -1.91 0.09
C VAL A 108 4.29 -1.40 -0.16
N ASP A 109 4.58 -0.18 0.26
CA ASP A 109 5.93 0.38 0.22
C ASP A 109 6.83 -0.33 1.26
N LEU A 110 7.84 -1.02 0.76
CA LEU A 110 8.77 -1.82 1.56
C LEU A 110 9.57 -0.97 2.56
N ASN A 111 9.82 0.29 2.23
CA ASN A 111 10.66 1.19 3.03
C ASN A 111 9.89 1.98 4.09
N THR A 112 8.58 2.17 3.92
CA THR A 112 7.77 2.99 4.84
C THR A 112 6.75 2.20 5.64
N ALA A 113 6.33 1.02 5.17
CA ALA A 113 5.29 0.23 5.80
C ALA A 113 5.66 -0.23 7.21
N SER A 114 4.68 -0.20 8.10
CA SER A 114 4.78 -0.77 9.45
C SER A 114 4.69 -2.30 9.42
N ALA A 115 5.16 -2.95 10.49
CA ALA A 115 5.04 -4.40 10.62
C ALA A 115 3.57 -4.91 10.53
N PRO A 116 2.57 -4.25 11.15
CA PRO A 116 1.17 -4.64 10.98
C PRO A 116 0.69 -4.61 9.53
N LEU A 117 1.09 -3.60 8.74
CA LEU A 117 0.73 -3.52 7.32
C LEU A 117 1.42 -4.62 6.51
N LEU A 118 2.71 -4.82 6.70
CA LEU A 118 3.49 -5.87 6.04
C LEU A 118 2.96 -7.27 6.33
N ALA A 119 2.41 -7.52 7.53
CA ALA A 119 1.87 -8.81 7.91
C ALA A 119 0.63 -9.22 7.09
N TYR A 120 -0.05 -8.27 6.44
CA TYR A 120 -1.16 -8.53 5.50
C TYR A 120 -0.70 -8.83 4.07
N VAL A 121 0.58 -8.65 3.76
CA VAL A 121 1.10 -8.99 2.44
C VAL A 121 1.16 -10.50 2.28
N ALA A 122 0.63 -11.02 1.17
CA ALA A 122 0.64 -12.44 0.87
C ALA A 122 2.07 -13.02 0.97
N GLY A 123 2.21 -14.17 1.60
CA GLY A 123 3.51 -14.81 1.84
C GLY A 123 4.31 -14.27 3.01
N LEU A 124 3.88 -13.18 3.66
CA LEU A 124 4.46 -12.66 4.89
C LEU A 124 3.62 -13.05 6.12
N ASN A 125 4.24 -12.99 7.28
CA ASN A 125 3.61 -13.16 8.58
C ASN A 125 4.18 -12.16 9.58
N ASN A 126 3.66 -12.15 10.81
CA ASN A 126 4.09 -11.21 11.84
C ASN A 126 5.61 -11.25 12.10
N THR A 127 6.23 -12.44 12.03
CA THR A 127 7.68 -12.58 12.26
C THR A 127 8.48 -11.98 11.12
N THR A 128 8.15 -12.34 9.87
CA THR A 128 8.84 -11.81 8.69
C THR A 128 8.61 -10.33 8.52
N ALA A 129 7.41 -9.81 8.81
CA ALA A 129 7.09 -8.39 8.81
C ALA A 129 7.97 -7.60 9.80
N LYS A 130 8.10 -8.08 11.03
CA LYS A 130 8.99 -7.47 12.04
C LYS A 130 10.46 -7.54 11.62
N ASN A 131 10.89 -8.64 11.00
CA ASN A 131 12.25 -8.79 10.51
C ASN A 131 12.55 -7.81 9.35
N ILE A 132 11.59 -7.53 8.47
CA ILE A 132 11.74 -6.52 7.42
C ILE A 132 11.98 -5.13 8.03
N VAL A 133 11.14 -4.74 8.99
CA VAL A 133 11.29 -3.43 9.68
C VAL A 133 12.64 -3.34 10.37
N LYS A 134 13.01 -4.34 11.15
CA LYS A 134 14.30 -4.40 11.84
C LYS A 134 15.48 -4.33 10.86
N TYR A 135 15.41 -5.09 9.76
CA TYR A 135 16.47 -5.10 8.75
C TYR A 135 16.70 -3.72 8.15
N ARG A 136 15.63 -2.98 7.77
CA ARG A 136 15.79 -1.64 7.20
C ARG A 136 16.28 -0.61 8.23
N GLU A 137 15.93 -0.77 9.51
CA GLU A 137 16.44 0.08 10.58
C GLU A 137 17.96 -0.11 10.80
N GLU A 138 18.43 -1.35 10.69
CA GLU A 138 19.86 -1.70 10.89
C GLU A 138 20.71 -1.46 9.64
N ASN A 139 20.16 -1.63 8.44
CA ASN A 139 20.92 -1.64 7.18
C ASN A 139 20.55 -0.50 6.22
N GLY A 140 19.57 0.34 6.58
CA GLY A 140 19.03 1.38 5.71
C GLY A 140 17.94 0.87 4.76
N ALA A 141 17.41 1.77 3.96
CA ALA A 141 16.32 1.50 3.03
C ALA A 141 16.71 0.46 1.97
N PHE A 142 15.73 -0.35 1.56
CA PHE A 142 15.89 -1.27 0.44
C PHE A 142 16.01 -0.49 -0.86
N ALA A 143 17.07 -0.76 -1.63
CA ALA A 143 17.28 -0.13 -2.93
C ALA A 143 16.47 -0.82 -4.05
N THR A 144 16.09 -2.08 -3.85
CA THR A 144 15.34 -2.90 -4.81
C THR A 144 14.40 -3.85 -4.09
N ARG A 145 13.39 -4.30 -4.79
CA ARG A 145 12.46 -5.33 -4.31
C ARG A 145 13.16 -6.64 -3.94
N LYS A 146 14.17 -7.05 -4.72
CA LYS A 146 14.99 -8.24 -4.44
C LYS A 146 15.79 -8.13 -3.14
N GLY A 147 16.04 -6.93 -2.64
CA GLY A 147 16.76 -6.71 -1.39
C GLY A 147 16.10 -7.40 -0.19
N VAL A 148 14.80 -7.66 -0.26
CA VAL A 148 14.05 -8.34 0.80
C VAL A 148 14.51 -9.79 1.05
N LEU A 149 15.16 -10.43 0.07
CA LEU A 149 15.76 -11.76 0.24
C LEU A 149 16.90 -11.81 1.28
N LYS A 150 17.43 -10.66 1.67
CA LYS A 150 18.44 -10.56 2.72
C LYS A 150 17.84 -10.58 4.13
N VAL A 151 16.53 -10.47 4.23
CA VAL A 151 15.82 -10.43 5.52
C VAL A 151 15.79 -11.83 6.14
N PRO A 152 16.15 -11.97 7.43
CA PRO A 152 16.09 -13.26 8.12
C PRO A 152 14.70 -13.90 8.08
N LYS A 153 14.65 -15.21 7.87
CA LYS A 153 13.42 -16.03 7.74
C LYS A 153 12.55 -15.74 6.52
N LEU A 154 12.99 -14.88 5.60
CA LEU A 154 12.32 -14.61 4.35
C LEU A 154 13.08 -15.35 3.23
N GLY A 155 12.66 -16.58 2.96
CA GLY A 155 13.27 -17.42 1.93
C GLY A 155 12.69 -17.19 0.53
N PRO A 156 13.25 -17.88 -0.49
CA PRO A 156 12.81 -17.73 -1.88
C PRO A 156 11.31 -17.96 -2.11
N LYS A 157 10.71 -18.92 -1.39
CA LYS A 157 9.27 -19.21 -1.49
C LYS A 157 8.41 -18.05 -0.99
N ALA A 158 8.78 -17.46 0.15
CA ALA A 158 8.08 -16.29 0.67
C ALA A 158 8.25 -15.08 -0.26
N PHE A 159 9.44 -14.90 -0.82
CA PHE A 159 9.71 -13.86 -1.83
C PHE A 159 8.85 -14.02 -3.06
N GLU A 160 8.77 -15.22 -3.62
CA GLU A 160 7.90 -15.52 -4.77
C GLU A 160 6.44 -15.12 -4.51
N GLN A 161 5.94 -15.35 -3.30
CA GLN A 161 4.58 -14.99 -2.92
C GLN A 161 4.38 -13.50 -2.68
N CYS A 162 5.33 -12.81 -2.05
CA CYS A 162 5.15 -11.41 -1.62
C CYS A 162 5.64 -10.37 -2.64
N ALA A 163 6.56 -10.73 -3.53
CA ALA A 163 7.28 -9.75 -4.34
C ALA A 163 6.37 -8.90 -5.24
N GLY A 164 5.29 -9.46 -5.78
CA GLY A 164 4.32 -8.73 -6.62
C GLY A 164 3.55 -7.66 -5.87
N PHE A 165 3.48 -7.73 -4.54
CA PHE A 165 2.72 -6.80 -3.68
C PHE A 165 3.60 -5.77 -2.98
N LEU A 166 4.91 -5.93 -3.02
CA LEU A 166 5.86 -4.97 -2.45
C LEU A 166 6.23 -3.91 -3.49
N ARG A 167 6.47 -2.68 -3.04
CA ARG A 167 6.89 -1.55 -3.87
C ARG A 167 8.14 -0.93 -3.28
N VAL A 168 9.02 -0.46 -4.16
CA VAL A 168 10.19 0.36 -3.79
C VAL A 168 10.22 1.57 -4.71
N PRO A 169 9.50 2.66 -4.37
CA PRO A 169 9.37 3.84 -5.23
C PRO A 169 10.70 4.50 -5.59
N GLU A 170 11.71 4.39 -4.75
CA GLU A 170 13.04 4.96 -4.95
C GLU A 170 13.98 4.06 -5.77
N SER A 171 13.52 2.86 -6.17
CA SER A 171 14.34 1.95 -6.97
C SER A 171 14.69 2.55 -8.34
N LYS A 172 15.92 2.32 -8.77
CA LYS A 172 16.37 2.67 -10.12
C LYS A 172 15.64 1.88 -11.21
N ASN A 173 15.14 0.69 -10.87
CA ASN A 173 14.29 -0.10 -11.76
C ASN A 173 12.82 0.30 -11.52
N VAL A 174 12.23 0.99 -12.48
CA VAL A 174 10.84 1.45 -12.40
C VAL A 174 9.83 0.31 -12.24
N LEU A 175 10.17 -0.91 -12.64
CA LEU A 175 9.32 -2.08 -12.44
C LEU A 175 9.14 -2.44 -10.96
N ASP A 176 10.06 -2.04 -10.08
CA ASP A 176 9.91 -2.18 -8.63
C ASP A 176 8.82 -1.24 -8.05
N HIS A 177 8.32 -0.28 -8.83
CA HIS A 177 7.18 0.58 -8.48
C HIS A 177 5.83 -0.01 -8.89
N THR A 178 5.85 -1.11 -9.63
CA THR A 178 4.65 -1.73 -10.24
C THR A 178 4.26 -3.03 -9.56
N GLY A 179 3.10 -3.57 -9.91
CA GLY A 179 2.67 -4.92 -9.51
C GLY A 179 3.27 -6.05 -10.34
N VAL A 180 4.09 -5.74 -11.36
CA VAL A 180 4.76 -6.76 -12.16
C VAL A 180 5.70 -7.58 -11.27
N HIS A 181 5.52 -8.90 -11.28
CA HIS A 181 6.37 -9.79 -10.50
C HIS A 181 7.81 -9.80 -11.07
N PRO A 182 8.87 -9.83 -10.21
CA PRO A 182 10.26 -9.84 -10.68
C PRO A 182 10.61 -10.93 -11.70
N GLU A 183 9.93 -12.08 -11.65
CA GLU A 183 10.08 -13.14 -12.65
C GLU A 183 9.65 -12.73 -14.05
N SER A 184 8.74 -11.77 -14.14
CA SER A 184 8.20 -11.26 -15.40
C SER A 184 8.89 -9.99 -15.91
N TYR A 185 9.97 -9.54 -15.28
CA TYR A 185 10.65 -8.30 -15.68
C TYR A 185 11.20 -8.35 -17.10
N GLU A 186 11.83 -9.45 -17.50
CA GLU A 186 12.35 -9.61 -18.86
C GLU A 186 11.21 -9.57 -19.89
N ALA A 187 10.12 -10.28 -19.62
CA ALA A 187 8.94 -10.29 -20.49
C ALA A 187 8.29 -8.89 -20.55
N ALA A 188 8.18 -8.18 -19.43
CA ALA A 188 7.63 -6.83 -19.39
C ALA A 188 8.50 -5.84 -20.19
N GLN A 189 9.82 -5.89 -20.06
CA GLN A 189 10.74 -5.07 -20.83
C GLN A 189 10.63 -5.36 -22.33
N LYS A 190 10.59 -6.63 -22.70
CA LYS A 190 10.43 -7.04 -24.10
C LYS A 190 9.11 -6.55 -24.68
N LEU A 191 8.02 -6.67 -23.92
CA LEU A 191 6.70 -6.18 -24.33
C LEU A 191 6.72 -4.67 -24.59
N LEU A 192 7.31 -3.91 -23.69
CA LEU A 192 7.45 -2.45 -23.84
C LEU A 192 8.23 -2.09 -25.11
N GLU A 193 9.35 -2.77 -25.36
CA GLU A 193 10.16 -2.59 -26.59
C GLU A 193 9.34 -2.90 -27.86
N LEU A 194 8.59 -4.01 -27.89
CA LEU A 194 7.72 -4.38 -29.02
C LEU A 194 6.64 -3.33 -29.28
N CYS A 195 6.16 -2.66 -28.24
CA CYS A 195 5.16 -1.60 -28.33
C CYS A 195 5.77 -0.21 -28.52
N GLY A 196 7.10 -0.07 -28.61
CA GLY A 196 7.77 1.20 -28.82
C GLY A 196 7.88 2.08 -27.59
N TYR A 197 7.86 1.47 -26.39
CA TYR A 197 8.03 2.14 -25.11
C TYR A 197 9.38 1.83 -24.47
N THR A 198 9.78 2.70 -23.54
CA THR A 198 10.92 2.52 -22.65
C THR A 198 10.46 2.41 -21.19
N LEU A 199 11.34 1.97 -20.30
CA LEU A 199 11.07 1.99 -18.85
C LEU A 199 10.83 3.41 -18.31
N LYS A 200 11.37 4.45 -18.95
CA LYS A 200 11.11 5.84 -18.59
C LYS A 200 9.66 6.23 -18.83
N ASP A 201 9.05 5.70 -19.91
CA ASP A 201 7.64 5.95 -20.23
C ASP A 201 6.71 5.36 -19.17
N VAL A 202 7.07 4.20 -18.59
CA VAL A 202 6.36 3.61 -17.46
C VAL A 202 6.41 4.53 -16.23
N GLY A 203 7.60 5.00 -15.88
CA GLY A 203 7.79 5.91 -14.75
C GLY A 203 7.08 7.26 -14.91
N ALA A 204 6.96 7.74 -16.14
CA ALA A 204 6.26 8.99 -16.49
C ALA A 204 4.73 8.81 -16.65
N GLY A 205 4.21 7.58 -16.62
CA GLY A 205 2.79 7.30 -16.88
C GLY A 205 2.36 7.45 -18.34
N ASN A 206 3.30 7.49 -19.28
CA ASN A 206 3.06 7.76 -20.70
C ASN A 206 2.77 6.47 -21.50
N ILE A 207 2.09 5.50 -20.91
CA ILE A 207 1.80 4.19 -21.53
C ILE A 207 0.29 3.89 -21.59
N ALA A 208 -0.55 4.91 -21.55
CA ALA A 208 -2.01 4.74 -21.48
C ALA A 208 -2.60 3.91 -22.63
N ASP A 209 -1.97 3.93 -23.81
CA ASP A 209 -2.38 3.18 -25.00
C ASP A 209 -1.66 1.83 -25.15
N LEU A 210 -0.97 1.35 -24.11
CA LEU A 210 -0.24 0.07 -24.15
C LEU A 210 -1.13 -1.10 -24.59
N ASP A 211 -2.33 -1.22 -24.02
CA ASP A 211 -3.25 -2.31 -24.37
C ASP A 211 -3.64 -2.28 -25.85
N GLN A 212 -3.91 -1.08 -26.38
CA GLN A 212 -4.22 -0.90 -27.82
C GLN A 212 -3.04 -1.29 -28.72
N ARG A 213 -1.81 -0.95 -28.33
CA ARG A 213 -0.60 -1.32 -29.07
C ARG A 213 -0.34 -2.82 -29.02
N VAL A 214 -0.59 -3.47 -27.89
CA VAL A 214 -0.49 -4.93 -27.75
C VAL A 214 -1.51 -5.62 -28.66
N GLN A 215 -2.74 -5.11 -28.73
CA GLN A 215 -3.76 -5.62 -29.64
C GLN A 215 -3.36 -5.44 -31.11
N ALA A 216 -2.84 -4.27 -31.48
CA ALA A 216 -2.37 -3.98 -32.83
C ALA A 216 -1.17 -4.86 -33.25
N TYR A 217 -0.29 -5.19 -32.31
CA TYR A 217 0.82 -6.13 -32.56
C TYR A 217 0.34 -7.58 -32.70
N GLY A 218 -0.75 -7.92 -32.03
CA GLY A 218 -1.33 -9.26 -31.89
C GLY A 218 -0.94 -9.91 -30.56
N ARG A 219 -1.95 -10.15 -29.70
CA ARG A 219 -1.71 -10.63 -28.32
C ARG A 219 -0.99 -11.98 -28.27
N GLU A 220 -1.40 -12.94 -29.11
CA GLU A 220 -0.74 -14.26 -29.18
C GLU A 220 0.72 -14.13 -29.63
N LYS A 221 0.97 -13.29 -30.64
CA LYS A 221 2.32 -13.03 -31.14
C LYS A 221 3.18 -12.34 -30.07
N ALA A 222 2.63 -11.35 -29.38
CA ALA A 222 3.32 -10.65 -28.28
C ALA A 222 3.68 -11.62 -27.14
N ALA A 223 2.76 -12.49 -26.74
CA ALA A 223 3.00 -13.52 -25.73
C ALA A 223 4.12 -14.47 -26.16
N GLN A 224 4.09 -14.93 -27.40
CA GLN A 224 5.12 -15.81 -27.97
C GLN A 224 6.49 -15.12 -28.01
N ASP A 225 6.56 -13.88 -28.50
CA ASP A 225 7.80 -13.11 -28.59
C ASP A 225 8.39 -12.75 -27.21
N CYS A 226 7.52 -12.59 -26.19
CA CYS A 226 7.92 -12.39 -24.79
C CYS A 226 8.18 -13.70 -24.02
N SER A 227 7.97 -14.86 -24.65
CA SER A 227 8.14 -16.19 -24.05
C SER A 227 7.26 -16.43 -22.81
N VAL A 228 6.03 -15.94 -22.84
CA VAL A 228 5.03 -16.09 -21.76
C VAL A 228 3.70 -16.59 -22.32
N GLY A 229 2.85 -17.12 -21.44
CA GLY A 229 1.46 -17.45 -21.79
C GLY A 229 0.58 -16.18 -21.87
N LEU A 230 -0.55 -16.28 -22.56
CA LEU A 230 -1.51 -15.17 -22.65
C LEU A 230 -1.97 -14.64 -21.29
N PRO A 231 -2.29 -15.47 -20.29
CA PRO A 231 -2.67 -14.98 -18.97
C PRO A 231 -1.57 -14.12 -18.33
N THR A 232 -0.32 -14.54 -18.44
CA THR A 232 0.84 -13.79 -17.92
C THR A 232 1.03 -12.46 -18.66
N LEU A 233 0.85 -12.47 -20.00
CA LEU A 233 0.89 -11.23 -20.78
C LEU A 233 -0.18 -10.24 -20.32
N ASP A 234 -1.41 -10.72 -20.14
CA ASP A 234 -2.54 -9.89 -19.70
C ASP A 234 -2.31 -9.29 -18.31
N ASP A 235 -1.74 -10.09 -17.40
CA ASP A 235 -1.36 -9.61 -16.07
C ASP A 235 -0.25 -8.55 -16.13
N ILE A 236 0.76 -8.73 -16.97
CA ILE A 236 1.82 -7.74 -17.16
C ILE A 236 1.24 -6.42 -17.69
N VAL A 237 0.38 -6.47 -18.71
CA VAL A 237 -0.27 -5.28 -19.26
C VAL A 237 -1.10 -4.56 -18.22
N LYS A 238 -1.92 -5.32 -17.47
CA LYS A 238 -2.76 -4.80 -16.41
C LYS A 238 -1.94 -4.11 -15.31
N GLU A 239 -0.87 -4.75 -14.86
CA GLU A 239 -0.02 -4.20 -13.78
C GLU A 239 0.82 -3.01 -14.24
N LEU A 240 1.26 -2.96 -15.50
CA LEU A 240 1.94 -1.79 -16.07
C LEU A 240 1.00 -0.59 -16.22
N LEU A 241 -0.28 -0.83 -16.56
CA LEU A 241 -1.29 0.21 -16.73
C LEU A 241 -1.87 0.72 -15.41
N LYS A 242 -1.74 -0.05 -14.33
CA LYS A 242 -2.12 0.47 -13.00
C LYS A 242 -1.20 1.64 -12.67
N PRO A 243 -1.72 2.88 -12.54
CA PRO A 243 -0.95 3.95 -11.92
C PRO A 243 -0.50 3.47 -10.54
N GLY A 244 0.68 3.90 -10.10
CA GLY A 244 1.06 3.73 -8.70
C GLY A 244 -0.07 4.33 -7.87
N ARG A 245 -0.95 3.46 -7.33
CA ARG A 245 -2.17 3.91 -6.66
C ARG A 245 -1.78 4.59 -5.36
N ASP A 246 -1.97 5.90 -5.29
CA ASP A 246 -1.93 6.60 -4.03
C ASP A 246 -3.22 6.24 -3.26
N PRO A 247 -3.14 5.63 -2.07
CA PRO A 247 -4.33 5.32 -1.27
C PRO A 247 -5.19 6.56 -0.96
N ARG A 248 -4.65 7.77 -1.20
CA ARG A 248 -5.35 9.04 -1.04
C ARG A 248 -6.17 9.48 -2.24
N ASP A 249 -6.04 8.82 -3.39
CA ASP A 249 -6.75 9.22 -4.63
C ASP A 249 -8.27 9.21 -4.50
N GLU A 250 -8.79 8.40 -3.56
CA GLU A 250 -10.23 8.30 -3.25
C GLU A 250 -10.69 9.30 -2.16
N LEU A 251 -9.74 10.02 -1.53
CA LEU A 251 -10.07 11.04 -0.54
C LEU A 251 -10.43 12.36 -1.20
N PRO A 252 -11.33 13.17 -0.60
CA PRO A 252 -11.55 14.55 -1.05
C PRO A 252 -10.23 15.29 -1.05
N LYS A 253 -9.97 16.05 -2.09
CA LYS A 253 -8.76 16.90 -2.12
C LYS A 253 -8.90 18.00 -1.09
N PRO A 254 -7.83 18.30 -0.34
CA PRO A 254 -7.82 19.37 0.65
C PRO A 254 -8.00 20.76 0.03
#